data_00a7e56160955f71e3472bb10fa79c96
#
_entry.id   00a7e56160955f71e3472bb10fa79c96
#
_cell.length_a   1.000
_cell.length_b   1.000
_cell.length_c   1.000
_cell.angle_alpha   90.00
_cell.angle_beta   90.00
_cell.angle_gamma   90.00
#
_symmetry.space_group_name_H-M   'P 1'
#
loop_
_entity.id
_entity.type
_entity.pdbx_description
1 polymer ?
#
loop_
_entity_poly.entity_id
_entity_poly.type
_entity_poly.pdbx_seq_one_letter_code
_entity_poly.pdbx_strand_id
1 'polypeptide(L)'
;MRRTAIIVSLLIGFGAGPAGAQSFFQHPQPPAQPQPQVRPVQPPFPAQPARPGQPPAPQPAVQNTPAPYDRDLQRLSEILGSLHFLRGICGSNEGQKWRNEAQALIDAEAPAGERHNQMVASFNRGYRAFQQSYRTCTPAADFAIRRYLDEGAKIARDITARYAN
;
A
#
# COMPACT_ATOMS: atom_id res chain seq x y z
N MET A 1 33.03 3.48 51.00
CA MET A 1 34.07 2.54 51.47
C MET A 1 33.63 1.14 51.12
N ARG A 2 34.37 0.47 50.38
CA ARG A 2 34.70 -0.94 50.12
C ARG A 2 34.67 -1.26 48.63
N ARG A 3 35.91 -1.18 48.14
CA ARG A 3 36.37 -1.78 46.87
C ARG A 3 36.50 -3.28 47.10
N THR A 4 36.08 -4.12 46.15
CA THR A 4 36.65 -5.46 46.01
C THR A 4 36.87 -5.75 44.55
N ALA A 5 38.12 -5.77 44.16
CA ALA A 5 38.65 -6.26 42.90
C ALA A 5 38.94 -7.76 43.06
N ILE A 6 38.66 -8.56 42.04
CA ILE A 6 39.20 -9.91 41.82
C ILE A 6 39.38 -10.04 40.32
N ILE A 7 40.51 -9.83 39.73
CA ILE A 7 41.73 -10.60 39.40
C ILE A 7 41.41 -11.98 38.77
N VAL A 8 41.60 -12.01 37.46
CA VAL A 8 42.43 -12.86 36.58
C VAL A 8 42.35 -14.38 36.80
N SER A 9 42.03 -15.07 35.69
CA SER A 9 42.81 -16.26 35.31
C SER A 9 42.73 -16.46 33.81
N LEU A 10 43.86 -16.23 33.22
CA LEU A 10 44.32 -16.57 31.87
C LEU A 10 44.63 -18.08 31.85
N LEU A 11 44.04 -18.88 31.00
CA LEU A 11 44.54 -20.19 30.63
C LEU A 11 44.54 -20.31 29.09
N ILE A 12 45.75 -20.24 28.62
CA ILE A 12 46.18 -20.60 27.23
C ILE A 12 46.12 -22.13 27.13
N GLY A 13 45.31 -22.65 26.24
CA GLY A 13 45.33 -24.06 25.84
C GLY A 13 45.52 -24.16 24.33
N PHE A 14 46.76 -24.36 23.93
CA PHE A 14 47.11 -24.81 22.58
C PHE A 14 46.69 -26.29 22.47
N GLY A 15 45.79 -26.57 21.53
CA GLY A 15 45.42 -27.92 21.08
C GLY A 15 45.45 -28.00 19.60
N ALA A 16 46.51 -28.55 19.04
CA ALA A 16 46.67 -28.85 17.64
C ALA A 16 45.92 -30.15 17.27
N GLY A 17 45.28 -30.16 16.09
CA GLY A 17 45.00 -31.32 15.29
C GLY A 17 43.54 -31.71 15.12
N PRO A 18 43.14 -32.54 14.15
CA PRO A 18 43.64 -32.63 12.78
C PRO A 18 42.58 -32.27 11.73
N ALA A 19 43.02 -32.12 10.51
CA ALA A 19 42.22 -31.99 9.31
C ALA A 19 41.19 -33.13 9.16
N GLY A 20 39.94 -32.78 8.98
CA GLY A 20 38.87 -33.76 8.74
C GLY A 20 37.63 -33.13 8.18
N ALA A 21 37.36 -33.42 6.93
CA ALA A 21 36.07 -33.40 6.25
C ALA A 21 35.40 -32.03 6.07
N GLN A 22 35.63 -31.48 4.92
CA GLN A 22 34.72 -30.57 4.25
C GLN A 22 33.40 -31.31 4.02
N SER A 23 32.47 -31.20 4.96
CA SER A 23 31.08 -31.53 4.73
C SER A 23 30.53 -30.46 3.78
N PHE A 24 30.36 -30.85 2.54
CA PHE A 24 29.54 -30.13 1.57
C PHE A 24 28.23 -29.80 2.22
N PHE A 25 28.02 -28.54 2.59
CA PHE A 25 26.68 -28.04 2.83
C PHE A 25 25.95 -28.10 1.51
N GLN A 26 25.31 -29.25 1.25
CA GLN A 26 24.27 -29.33 0.26
C GLN A 26 23.16 -28.41 0.77
N HIS A 27 23.15 -27.20 0.24
CA HIS A 27 21.95 -26.36 0.34
C HIS A 27 20.84 -27.14 -0.33
N PRO A 28 19.70 -27.38 0.36
CA PRO A 28 18.52 -27.87 -0.31
C PRO A 28 18.20 -26.88 -1.42
N GLN A 29 18.27 -27.31 -2.67
CA GLN A 29 17.77 -26.49 -3.78
C GLN A 29 16.30 -26.19 -3.49
N PRO A 30 15.91 -24.91 -3.50
CA PRO A 30 14.49 -24.59 -3.45
C PRO A 30 13.80 -25.28 -4.61
N PRO A 31 12.58 -25.81 -4.42
CA PRO A 31 11.83 -26.43 -5.49
C PRO A 31 11.79 -25.49 -6.69
N ALA A 32 12.14 -26.04 -7.86
CA ALA A 32 12.14 -25.30 -9.12
C ALA A 32 10.80 -24.58 -9.27
N GLN A 33 10.84 -23.25 -9.24
CA GLN A 33 9.68 -22.44 -9.57
C GLN A 33 9.27 -22.81 -11.00
N PRO A 34 7.96 -23.07 -11.25
CA PRO A 34 7.49 -23.27 -12.60
C PRO A 34 7.89 -22.02 -13.41
N GLN A 35 8.70 -22.22 -14.42
CA GLN A 35 9.04 -21.14 -15.36
C GLN A 35 7.73 -20.61 -15.93
N PRO A 36 7.53 -19.29 -16.01
CA PRO A 36 6.41 -18.72 -16.70
C PRO A 36 6.39 -19.33 -18.11
N GLN A 37 5.40 -20.17 -18.39
CA GLN A 37 5.21 -20.66 -19.75
C GLN A 37 4.92 -19.43 -20.60
N VAL A 38 5.85 -19.08 -21.45
CA VAL A 38 5.66 -18.10 -22.50
C VAL A 38 4.53 -18.67 -23.35
N ARG A 39 3.33 -18.15 -23.17
CA ARG A 39 2.20 -18.47 -24.03
C ARG A 39 2.64 -18.19 -25.45
N PRO A 40 2.52 -19.14 -26.37
CA PRO A 40 2.76 -18.83 -27.78
C PRO A 40 1.92 -17.62 -28.15
N VAL A 41 2.55 -16.59 -28.68
CA VAL A 41 1.85 -15.43 -29.24
C VAL A 41 1.00 -16.00 -30.36
N GLN A 42 -0.29 -16.15 -30.14
CA GLN A 42 -1.24 -16.49 -31.19
C GLN A 42 -1.18 -15.36 -32.22
N PRO A 43 -1.00 -15.67 -33.48
CA PRO A 43 -1.10 -14.65 -34.51
C PRO A 43 -2.48 -13.98 -34.42
N PRO A 44 -2.55 -12.66 -34.68
CA PRO A 44 -3.81 -11.94 -34.60
C PRO A 44 -4.82 -12.66 -35.50
N PHE A 45 -5.94 -13.07 -34.89
CA PHE A 45 -7.03 -13.64 -35.65
C PHE A 45 -7.41 -12.67 -36.76
N PRO A 46 -7.62 -13.15 -38.01
CA PRO A 46 -8.15 -12.28 -39.06
C PRO A 46 -9.43 -11.64 -38.54
N ALA A 47 -9.49 -10.32 -38.62
CA ALA A 47 -10.68 -9.56 -38.27
C ALA A 47 -11.89 -10.17 -38.98
N GLN A 48 -12.82 -10.77 -38.25
CA GLN A 48 -14.07 -11.23 -38.81
C GLN A 48 -14.79 -10.01 -39.41
N PRO A 49 -15.24 -10.07 -40.67
CA PRO A 49 -16.01 -9.00 -41.21
C PRO A 49 -17.26 -8.79 -40.36
N ALA A 50 -17.46 -7.55 -39.92
CA ALA A 50 -18.62 -7.15 -39.14
C ALA A 50 -19.90 -7.59 -39.90
N ARG A 51 -20.76 -8.34 -39.19
CA ARG A 51 -22.09 -8.66 -39.71
C ARG A 51 -22.85 -7.37 -39.95
N PRO A 52 -23.36 -7.11 -41.16
CA PRO A 52 -24.19 -5.95 -41.39
C PRO A 52 -25.46 -6.06 -40.54
N GLY A 53 -25.73 -5.10 -39.66
CA GLY A 53 -27.01 -4.97 -38.98
C GLY A 53 -26.98 -5.13 -37.46
N GLN A 54 -25.83 -5.34 -36.80
CA GLN A 54 -25.77 -5.33 -35.33
C GLN A 54 -25.36 -3.93 -34.87
N PRO A 55 -26.23 -3.19 -34.15
CA PRO A 55 -25.83 -1.92 -33.55
C PRO A 55 -24.64 -2.18 -32.64
N PRO A 56 -23.63 -1.28 -32.58
CA PRO A 56 -22.55 -1.39 -31.59
C PRO A 56 -23.17 -1.48 -30.19
N ALA A 57 -22.76 -2.49 -29.43
CA ALA A 57 -23.16 -2.55 -28.03
C ALA A 57 -22.77 -1.22 -27.38
N PRO A 58 -23.64 -0.62 -26.52
CA PRO A 58 -23.30 0.60 -25.83
C PRO A 58 -22.02 0.34 -25.02
N GLN A 59 -20.92 0.90 -25.45
CA GLN A 59 -19.74 0.97 -24.63
C GLN A 59 -20.10 1.84 -23.42
N PRO A 60 -19.86 1.39 -22.16
CA PRO A 60 -20.03 2.26 -21.03
C PRO A 60 -19.22 3.52 -21.31
N ALA A 61 -19.87 4.66 -21.43
CA ALA A 61 -19.21 5.94 -21.60
C ALA A 61 -18.31 6.11 -20.36
N VAL A 62 -17.01 5.94 -20.53
CA VAL A 62 -16.03 6.33 -19.52
C VAL A 62 -16.21 7.83 -19.37
N GLN A 63 -16.86 8.24 -18.29
CA GLN A 63 -17.08 9.65 -18.02
C GLN A 63 -15.71 10.27 -17.69
N ASN A 64 -15.02 10.72 -18.74
CA ASN A 64 -13.74 11.42 -18.62
C ASN A 64 -13.91 12.91 -18.22
N THR A 65 -15.15 13.34 -17.99
CA THR A 65 -15.42 14.71 -17.54
C THR A 65 -15.15 14.78 -16.03
N PRO A 66 -14.16 15.56 -15.58
CA PRO A 66 -13.89 15.73 -14.16
C PRO A 66 -15.11 16.26 -13.44
N ALA A 67 -15.48 15.64 -12.32
CA ALA A 67 -16.50 16.21 -11.43
C ALA A 67 -15.92 17.44 -10.70
N PRO A 68 -16.77 18.43 -10.40
CA PRO A 68 -16.30 19.66 -9.74
C PRO A 68 -15.68 19.41 -8.36
N TYR A 69 -15.94 18.26 -7.74
CA TYR A 69 -15.41 17.85 -6.45
C TYR A 69 -14.27 16.80 -6.53
N ASP A 70 -13.73 16.53 -7.71
CA ASP A 70 -12.65 15.53 -7.87
C ASP A 70 -11.40 15.85 -7.04
N ARG A 71 -11.06 17.12 -6.92
CA ARG A 71 -9.93 17.54 -6.07
C ARG A 71 -10.19 17.24 -4.60
N ASP A 72 -11.40 17.41 -4.15
CA ASP A 72 -11.83 17.12 -2.79
C ASP A 72 -11.80 15.61 -2.53
N LEU A 73 -12.24 14.79 -3.49
CA LEU A 73 -12.14 13.32 -3.40
C LEU A 73 -10.70 12.83 -3.37
N GLN A 74 -9.84 13.38 -4.21
CA GLN A 74 -8.41 13.04 -4.19
C GLN A 74 -7.77 13.44 -2.85
N ARG A 75 -8.12 14.61 -2.31
CA ARG A 75 -7.65 15.05 -1.00
C ARG A 75 -8.18 14.15 0.13
N LEU A 76 -9.45 13.77 0.08
CA LEU A 76 -10.03 12.83 1.04
C LEU A 76 -9.33 11.47 0.98
N SER A 77 -9.06 10.95 -0.21
CA SER A 77 -8.30 9.71 -0.39
C SER A 77 -6.89 9.80 0.20
N GLU A 78 -6.20 10.92 0.02
CA GLU A 78 -4.87 11.17 0.60
C GLU A 78 -4.92 11.21 2.13
N ILE A 79 -5.94 11.85 2.71
CA ILE A 79 -6.17 11.87 4.16
C ILE A 79 -6.40 10.46 4.69
N LEU A 80 -7.22 9.65 4.02
CA LEU A 80 -7.48 8.26 4.43
C LEU A 80 -6.20 7.41 4.40
N GLY A 81 -5.34 7.61 3.40
CA GLY A 81 -4.03 6.97 3.35
C GLY A 81 -3.11 7.39 4.50
N SER A 82 -3.09 8.67 4.82
CA SER A 82 -2.33 9.23 5.95
C SER A 82 -2.82 8.67 7.28
N LEU A 83 -4.13 8.62 7.49
CA LEU A 83 -4.76 8.07 8.69
C LEU A 83 -4.51 6.56 8.82
N HIS A 84 -4.54 5.82 7.71
CA HIS A 84 -4.23 4.39 7.72
C HIS A 84 -2.84 4.11 8.28
N PHE A 85 -1.84 4.88 7.90
CA PHE A 85 -0.50 4.74 8.44
C PHE A 85 -0.38 5.23 9.88
N LEU A 86 -0.78 6.48 10.14
CA LEU A 86 -0.58 7.14 11.44
C LEU A 86 -1.33 6.42 12.58
N ARG A 87 -2.57 6.03 12.34
CA ARG A 87 -3.38 5.30 13.32
C ARG A 87 -2.79 3.92 13.61
N GLY A 88 -2.19 3.27 12.60
CA GLY A 88 -1.49 2.01 12.77
C GLY A 88 -0.30 2.12 13.72
N ILE A 89 0.58 3.11 13.53
CA ILE A 89 1.75 3.30 14.40
C ILE A 89 1.41 3.84 15.79
N CYS A 90 0.25 4.51 15.95
CA CYS A 90 -0.21 5.03 17.23
C CYS A 90 -1.07 4.02 18.02
N GLY A 91 -1.08 2.75 17.64
CA GLY A 91 -1.67 1.69 18.44
C GLY A 91 -3.20 1.67 18.44
N SER A 92 -3.84 2.27 17.43
CA SER A 92 -5.28 2.12 17.28
C SER A 92 -5.61 0.70 16.83
N ASN A 93 -6.58 0.06 17.48
CA ASN A 93 -7.05 -1.27 17.09
C ASN A 93 -8.00 -1.25 15.87
N GLU A 94 -7.85 -0.25 15.00
CA GLU A 94 -8.73 -0.05 13.85
C GLU A 94 -8.34 -0.92 12.64
N GLY A 95 -7.18 -1.56 12.66
CA GLY A 95 -6.73 -2.48 11.62
C GLY A 95 -6.79 -1.87 10.22
N GLN A 96 -7.59 -2.46 9.35
CA GLN A 96 -7.76 -2.04 7.96
C GLN A 96 -8.88 -0.99 7.74
N LYS A 97 -9.49 -0.47 8.79
CA LYS A 97 -10.63 0.45 8.69
C LYS A 97 -10.42 1.55 7.64
N TRP A 98 -9.37 2.34 7.78
CA TRP A 98 -9.11 3.49 6.92
C TRP A 98 -8.83 3.11 5.45
N ARG A 99 -8.24 1.93 5.25
CA ARG A 99 -8.06 1.37 3.91
C ARG A 99 -9.40 0.94 3.30
N ASN A 100 -10.25 0.29 4.09
CA ASN A 100 -11.57 -0.16 3.64
C ASN A 100 -12.48 1.04 3.33
N GLU A 101 -12.43 2.10 4.13
CA GLU A 101 -13.16 3.34 3.87
C GLU A 101 -12.69 4.00 2.56
N ALA A 102 -11.38 4.04 2.32
CA ALA A 102 -10.85 4.54 1.06
C ALA A 102 -11.30 3.70 -0.13
N GLN A 103 -11.28 2.37 0.01
CA GLN A 103 -11.75 1.47 -1.05
C GLN A 103 -13.23 1.69 -1.33
N ALA A 104 -14.07 1.75 -0.31
CA ALA A 104 -15.51 2.00 -0.47
C ALA A 104 -15.78 3.35 -1.16
N LEU A 105 -15.04 4.40 -0.79
CA LEU A 105 -15.14 5.70 -1.43
C LEU A 105 -14.76 5.62 -2.92
N ILE A 106 -13.65 4.95 -3.25
CA ILE A 106 -13.15 4.81 -4.62
C ILE A 106 -14.14 3.99 -5.46
N ASP A 107 -14.66 2.90 -4.93
CA ASP A 107 -15.61 2.04 -5.64
C ASP A 107 -16.94 2.77 -5.93
N ALA A 108 -17.38 3.62 -5.01
CA ALA A 108 -18.60 4.41 -5.17
C ALA A 108 -18.44 5.55 -6.18
N GLU A 109 -17.31 6.28 -6.12
CA GLU A 109 -17.12 7.52 -6.86
C GLU A 109 -16.38 7.33 -8.20
N ALA A 110 -15.53 6.34 -8.28
CA ALA A 110 -14.65 6.10 -9.42
C ALA A 110 -14.34 4.62 -9.60
N PRO A 111 -15.32 3.76 -9.97
CA PRO A 111 -15.12 2.31 -10.02
C PRO A 111 -14.04 1.88 -11.04
N ALA A 112 -13.72 2.72 -12.03
CA ALA A 112 -12.70 2.42 -13.03
C ALA A 112 -12.17 3.68 -13.72
N GLY A 113 -11.10 3.52 -14.51
CA GLY A 113 -10.53 4.56 -15.36
C GLY A 113 -9.56 5.49 -14.64
N GLU A 114 -9.28 6.65 -15.29
CA GLU A 114 -8.26 7.59 -14.81
C GLU A 114 -8.58 8.17 -13.44
N ARG A 115 -9.84 8.49 -13.19
CA ARG A 115 -10.32 9.01 -11.90
C ARG A 115 -10.05 8.02 -10.77
N HIS A 116 -10.29 6.72 -11.00
CA HIS A 116 -9.93 5.64 -10.08
C HIS A 116 -8.43 5.66 -9.75
N ASN A 117 -7.60 5.68 -10.81
CA ASN A 117 -6.15 5.66 -10.65
C ASN A 117 -5.64 6.86 -9.86
N GLN A 118 -6.21 8.03 -10.08
CA GLN A 118 -5.86 9.25 -9.35
C GLN A 118 -6.21 9.18 -7.86
N MET A 119 -7.36 8.62 -7.52
CA MET A 119 -7.77 8.43 -6.12
C MET A 119 -6.88 7.40 -5.41
N VAL A 120 -6.59 6.26 -6.06
CA VAL A 120 -5.64 5.26 -5.53
C VAL A 120 -4.24 5.85 -5.36
N ALA A 121 -3.76 6.61 -6.33
CA ALA A 121 -2.47 7.29 -6.23
C ALA A 121 -2.43 8.29 -5.08
N SER A 122 -3.53 9.00 -4.83
CA SER A 122 -3.67 9.95 -3.73
C SER A 122 -3.62 9.26 -2.37
N PHE A 123 -4.34 8.14 -2.20
CA PHE A 123 -4.24 7.31 -1.00
C PHE A 123 -2.80 6.87 -0.73
N ASN A 124 -2.16 6.31 -1.74
CA ASN A 124 -0.78 5.83 -1.63
C ASN A 124 0.21 6.96 -1.33
N ARG A 125 -0.02 8.16 -1.85
CA ARG A 125 0.78 9.36 -1.55
C ARG A 125 0.69 9.73 -0.07
N GLY A 126 -0.53 9.80 0.47
CA GLY A 126 -0.77 10.09 1.88
C GLY A 126 -0.12 9.07 2.81
N TYR A 127 -0.27 7.78 2.52
CA TYR A 127 0.36 6.70 3.26
C TYR A 127 1.90 6.83 3.28
N ARG A 128 2.52 6.98 2.11
CA ARG A 128 3.97 7.03 1.98
C ARG A 128 4.59 8.28 2.58
N ALA A 129 3.91 9.41 2.53
CA ALA A 129 4.41 10.66 3.10
C ALA A 129 4.71 10.52 4.60
N PHE A 130 3.86 9.83 5.34
CA PHE A 130 4.06 9.59 6.76
C PHE A 130 4.95 8.38 7.04
N GLN A 131 4.89 7.34 6.23
CA GLN A 131 5.76 6.17 6.33
C GLN A 131 7.25 6.55 6.22
N GLN A 132 7.58 7.55 5.42
CA GLN A 132 8.96 8.02 5.28
C GLN A 132 9.44 8.82 6.49
N SER A 133 8.53 9.52 7.18
CA SER A 133 8.86 10.47 8.23
C SER A 133 8.73 9.90 9.64
N TYR A 134 7.81 8.96 9.87
CA TYR A 134 7.49 8.44 11.20
C TYR A 134 7.75 6.94 11.30
N ARG A 135 8.42 6.53 12.40
CA ARG A 135 8.67 5.11 12.74
C ARG A 135 7.88 4.67 13.97
N THR A 136 7.55 5.62 14.81
CA THR A 136 6.80 5.42 16.06
C THR A 136 5.77 6.51 16.23
N CYS A 137 4.80 6.28 17.11
CA CYS A 137 3.86 7.32 17.49
C CYS A 137 4.56 8.45 18.25
N THR A 138 4.29 9.67 17.87
CA THR A 138 4.82 10.89 18.49
C THR A 138 3.71 11.90 18.74
N PRO A 139 3.88 12.91 19.59
CA PRO A 139 2.90 13.98 19.74
C PRO A 139 2.58 14.70 18.43
N ALA A 140 3.55 14.80 17.52
CA ALA A 140 3.33 15.37 16.19
C ALA A 140 2.47 14.45 15.31
N ALA A 141 2.62 13.12 15.41
CA ALA A 141 1.76 12.16 14.73
C ALA A 141 0.30 12.25 15.25
N ASP A 142 0.11 12.34 16.56
CA ASP A 142 -1.21 12.54 17.17
C ASP A 142 -1.86 13.86 16.75
N PHE A 143 -1.09 14.93 16.66
CA PHE A 143 -1.58 16.20 16.14
C PHE A 143 -2.01 16.08 14.67
N ALA A 144 -1.22 15.41 13.84
CA ALA A 144 -1.55 15.17 12.43
C ALA A 144 -2.83 14.33 12.30
N ILE A 145 -3.01 13.30 13.13
CA ILE A 145 -4.24 12.49 13.16
C ILE A 145 -5.46 13.36 13.39
N ARG A 146 -5.47 14.16 14.45
CA ARG A 146 -6.61 15.04 14.76
C ARG A 146 -6.92 16.00 13.62
N ARG A 147 -5.89 16.67 13.09
CA ARG A 147 -6.04 17.59 11.97
C ARG A 147 -6.64 16.91 10.74
N TYR A 148 -6.19 15.71 10.40
CA TYR A 148 -6.71 14.98 9.23
C TYR A 148 -8.14 14.45 9.45
N LEU A 149 -8.49 14.05 10.67
CA LEU A 149 -9.87 13.70 10.99
C LEU A 149 -10.80 14.89 10.80
N ASP A 150 -10.42 16.07 11.29
CA ASP A 150 -11.20 17.30 11.15
C ASP A 150 -11.32 17.74 9.69
N GLU A 151 -10.20 17.73 8.95
CA GLU A 151 -10.18 18.10 7.53
C GLU A 151 -11.00 17.12 6.68
N GLY A 152 -10.82 15.82 6.87
CA GLY A 152 -11.56 14.79 6.15
C GLY A 152 -13.06 14.86 6.41
N ALA A 153 -13.46 15.05 7.67
CA ALA A 153 -14.86 15.24 8.02
C ALA A 153 -15.45 16.51 7.40
N LYS A 154 -14.68 17.59 7.33
CA LYS A 154 -15.11 18.82 6.66
C LYS A 154 -15.32 18.60 5.17
N ILE A 155 -14.35 18.01 4.47
CA ILE A 155 -14.46 17.72 3.03
C ILE A 155 -15.69 16.85 2.74
N ALA A 156 -15.89 15.77 3.50
CA ALA A 156 -17.02 14.89 3.32
C ALA A 156 -18.35 15.62 3.45
N ARG A 157 -18.50 16.48 4.48
CA ARG A 157 -19.69 17.31 4.65
C ARG A 157 -19.89 18.30 3.51
N ASP A 158 -18.81 18.95 3.06
CA ASP A 158 -18.89 19.95 2.00
C ASP A 158 -19.33 19.33 0.67
N ILE A 159 -18.82 18.14 0.33
CA ILE A 159 -19.23 17.38 -0.86
C ILE A 159 -20.70 16.99 -0.74
N THR A 160 -21.10 16.39 0.38
CA THR A 160 -22.47 15.94 0.60
C THR A 160 -23.46 17.12 0.54
N ALA A 161 -23.14 18.23 1.19
CA ALA A 161 -24.03 19.40 1.21
C ALA A 161 -24.22 20.06 -0.16
N ARG A 162 -23.23 19.95 -1.08
CA ARG A 162 -23.29 20.61 -2.38
C ARG A 162 -23.77 19.71 -3.51
N TYR A 163 -23.53 18.40 -3.41
CA TYR A 163 -23.66 17.48 -4.54
C TYR A 163 -24.51 16.23 -4.27
N ALA A 164 -24.85 15.91 -3.02
CA ALA A 164 -25.78 14.83 -2.71
C ALA A 164 -27.23 15.38 -2.79
N ASN A 165 -27.92 15.01 -3.87
CA ASN A 165 -29.35 15.28 -4.07
C ASN A 165 -30.16 14.03 -3.74
#